data_b9342c2ce04925296896112ee58856ef
#
_entry.id   b9342c2ce04925296896112ee58856ef
#
_cell.length_a   1.000
_cell.length_b   1.000
_cell.length_c   1.000
_cell.angle_alpha   90.00
_cell.angle_beta   90.00
_cell.angle_gamma   90.00
#
_symmetry.space_group_name_H-M   'P 1'
#
loop_
_entity.id
_entity.type
_entity.pdbx_description
1 polymer ?
#
loop_
_entity_poly.entity_id
_entity_poly.type
_entity_poly.pdbx_seq_one_letter_code
_entity_poly.pdbx_strand_id
1 'polypeptide(L)'
;MYHNQPYLDLSFYTLSHKSNDFIHQHLVDAYTAQVANENTKPIALVYALAGLYLHIEKKYSGRQVQLAHIEMSKKSKIFDTIILPVNRGKITIKEVIETPEGIERDEMIHQWCISVWDAYTSEQNKVITLTSDLLQKRI
;
A
#
# COMPACT_ATOMS: atom_id res chain seq x y z
N MET A 1 -11.15 -18.38 10.18
CA MET A 1 -11.11 -18.09 9.79
C MET A 1 -10.41 -17.67 9.12
N TYR A 2 -9.75 -17.95 8.50
CA TYR A 2 -9.12 -17.43 7.91
C TYR A 2 -9.31 -17.38 6.66
N HIS A 3 -9.87 -16.57 6.27
CA HIS A 3 -10.25 -16.20 5.04
C HIS A 3 -9.20 -15.62 4.29
N ASN A 4 -8.14 -15.29 4.81
CA ASN A 4 -7.07 -14.61 4.10
C ASN A 4 -5.89 -15.54 3.83
N GLN A 5 -6.18 -16.78 3.48
CA GLN A 5 -5.11 -17.70 3.09
C GLN A 5 -4.28 -17.16 1.92
N PRO A 6 -4.90 -16.55 0.88
CA PRO A 6 -4.09 -15.95 -0.18
C PRO A 6 -3.15 -14.88 0.33
N TYR A 7 -3.58 -14.09 1.31
CA TYR A 7 -2.73 -13.07 1.90
C TYR A 7 -1.55 -13.71 2.63
N LEU A 8 -1.79 -14.77 3.38
CA LEU A 8 -0.73 -15.47 4.08
C LEU A 8 0.27 -16.09 3.11
N ASP A 9 -0.23 -16.70 2.04
CA ASP A 9 0.62 -17.32 1.03
C ASP A 9 1.47 -16.26 0.33
N LEU A 10 0.88 -15.13 -0.03
CA LEU A 10 1.61 -14.08 -0.71
C LEU A 10 2.61 -13.41 0.24
N SER A 11 2.24 -13.29 1.52
CA SER A 11 3.16 -12.74 2.52
C SER A 11 4.40 -13.64 2.65
N PHE A 12 4.19 -14.95 2.65
CA PHE A 12 5.32 -15.87 2.70
C PHE A 12 6.22 -15.68 1.49
N TYR A 13 5.61 -15.56 0.31
CA TYR A 13 6.38 -15.34 -0.92
C TYR A 13 7.22 -14.08 -0.83
N THR A 14 6.59 -12.95 -0.46
CA THR A 14 7.31 -11.67 -0.45
C THR A 14 8.37 -11.60 0.65
N LEU A 15 8.10 -12.22 1.80
CA LEU A 15 9.07 -12.19 2.89
C LEU A 15 10.23 -13.16 2.65
N SER A 16 10.00 -14.20 1.82
CA SER A 16 11.06 -15.13 1.49
C SER A 16 11.98 -14.62 0.39
N HIS A 17 11.54 -13.57 -0.33
CA HIS A 17 12.34 -13.01 -1.38
C HIS A 17 13.52 -12.28 -0.81
N LYS A 18 14.69 -12.58 -1.25
CA LYS A 18 15.84 -11.84 -0.81
C LYS A 18 16.03 -10.70 -1.75
N SER A 19 15.40 -9.61 -1.46
CA SER A 19 15.44 -8.44 -2.30
C SER A 19 15.70 -7.23 -1.43
N ASN A 20 16.47 -6.30 -1.95
CA ASN A 20 16.71 -5.05 -1.25
C ASN A 20 15.49 -4.17 -1.25
N ASP A 21 14.53 -4.46 -2.12
CA ASP A 21 13.37 -3.61 -2.26
C ASP A 21 12.30 -3.83 -1.21
N PHE A 22 12.33 -4.95 -0.49
CA PHE A 22 11.35 -5.25 0.54
C PHE A 22 9.93 -5.09 0.01
N ILE A 23 9.64 -5.87 -1.04
CA ILE A 23 8.36 -5.71 -1.70
C ILE A 23 7.16 -6.10 -0.83
N HIS A 24 7.42 -6.76 0.28
CA HIS A 24 6.35 -7.09 1.23
C HIS A 24 5.58 -5.84 1.67
N GLN A 25 6.27 -4.70 1.78
CA GLN A 25 5.60 -3.47 2.18
C GLN A 25 4.52 -3.08 1.17
N HIS A 26 4.80 -3.29 -0.12
CA HIS A 26 3.82 -2.98 -1.15
C HIS A 26 2.59 -3.87 -1.06
N LEU A 27 2.79 -5.13 -0.71
CA LEU A 27 1.68 -6.04 -0.51
C LEU A 27 0.80 -5.56 0.64
N VAL A 28 1.42 -5.19 1.75
CA VAL A 28 0.68 -4.75 2.93
C VAL A 28 -0.15 -3.51 2.59
N ASP A 29 0.45 -2.56 1.89
CA ASP A 29 -0.24 -1.32 1.56
C ASP A 29 -1.39 -1.55 0.59
N ALA A 30 -1.16 -2.32 -0.46
CA ALA A 30 -2.22 -2.57 -1.44
C ALA A 30 -3.37 -3.35 -0.80
N TYR A 31 -3.06 -4.35 -0.01
CA TYR A 31 -4.09 -5.16 0.61
C TYR A 31 -4.90 -4.35 1.61
N THR A 32 -4.22 -3.59 2.48
CA THR A 32 -4.91 -2.76 3.47
C THR A 32 -5.88 -1.80 2.80
N ALA A 33 -5.42 -1.11 1.75
CA ALA A 33 -6.26 -0.13 1.07
C ALA A 33 -7.41 -0.81 0.32
N GLN A 34 -7.16 -1.98 -0.25
CA GLN A 34 -8.19 -2.65 -1.05
C GLN A 34 -9.32 -3.23 -0.20
N VAL A 35 -9.01 -3.76 0.97
CA VAL A 35 -10.03 -4.39 1.80
C VAL A 35 -10.56 -3.49 2.91
N ALA A 36 -10.15 -2.24 2.94
CA ALA A 36 -10.58 -1.32 4.00
C ALA A 36 -12.10 -1.21 4.07
N ASN A 37 -12.61 -1.09 5.28
CA ASN A 37 -14.03 -0.91 5.49
C ASN A 37 -14.22 0.06 6.66
N GLU A 38 -15.46 0.21 7.14
CA GLU A 38 -15.74 1.18 8.18
C GLU A 38 -15.04 0.87 9.49
N ASN A 39 -14.54 -0.35 9.66
CA ASN A 39 -13.83 -0.72 10.88
C ASN A 39 -12.31 -0.53 10.77
N THR A 40 -11.83 -0.17 9.59
CA THR A 40 -10.39 0.05 9.39
C THR A 40 -10.01 1.37 10.05
N LYS A 41 -8.96 1.36 10.85
CA LYS A 41 -8.54 2.58 11.53
C LYS A 41 -8.05 3.61 10.51
N PRO A 42 -8.44 4.88 10.67
CA PRO A 42 -8.01 5.91 9.72
C PRO A 42 -6.51 5.96 9.52
N ILE A 43 -5.74 5.81 10.59
CA ILE A 43 -4.29 5.86 10.47
C ILE A 43 -3.75 4.72 9.61
N ALA A 44 -4.34 3.54 9.72
CA ALA A 44 -3.90 2.40 8.92
C ALA A 44 -4.15 2.65 7.44
N LEU A 45 -5.32 3.18 7.12
CA LEU A 45 -5.67 3.45 5.73
C LEU A 45 -4.79 4.56 5.16
N VAL A 46 -4.59 5.63 5.93
CA VAL A 46 -3.77 6.75 5.45
C VAL A 46 -2.34 6.29 5.19
N TYR A 47 -1.77 5.48 6.09
CA TYR A 47 -0.41 4.99 5.90
C TYR A 47 -0.32 4.08 4.67
N ALA A 48 -1.32 3.22 4.47
CA ALA A 48 -1.32 2.36 3.29
C ALA A 48 -1.37 3.18 2.01
N LEU A 49 -2.24 4.19 1.97
CA LEU A 49 -2.36 5.03 0.79
C LEU A 49 -1.11 5.88 0.59
N ALA A 50 -0.52 6.38 1.67
CA ALA A 50 0.73 7.12 1.58
C ALA A 50 1.83 6.23 0.99
N GLY A 51 1.87 4.98 1.42
CA GLY A 51 2.85 4.03 0.88
C GLY A 51 2.65 3.79 -0.60
N LEU A 52 1.40 3.64 -1.03
CA LEU A 52 1.12 3.46 -2.45
C LEU A 52 1.53 4.70 -3.25
N TYR A 53 1.21 5.89 -2.73
CA TYR A 53 1.60 7.13 -3.38
C TYR A 53 3.13 7.21 -3.54
N LEU A 54 3.86 6.95 -2.46
CA LEU A 54 5.31 7.05 -2.50
C LEU A 54 5.91 6.03 -3.47
N HIS A 55 5.36 4.83 -3.49
CA HIS A 55 5.84 3.79 -4.38
C HIS A 55 5.52 4.10 -5.84
N ILE A 56 4.26 4.43 -6.14
CA ILE A 56 3.83 4.60 -7.52
C ILE A 56 4.32 5.91 -8.12
N GLU A 57 4.21 6.99 -7.39
CA GLU A 57 4.50 8.31 -7.96
C GLU A 57 5.91 8.80 -7.65
N LYS A 58 6.48 8.39 -6.53
CA LYS A 58 7.83 8.81 -6.17
C LYS A 58 8.86 7.70 -6.38
N LYS A 59 8.42 6.53 -6.81
CA LYS A 59 9.27 5.39 -7.13
C LYS A 59 10.06 4.88 -5.94
N TYR A 60 9.46 4.96 -4.76
CA TYR A 60 10.09 4.41 -3.56
C TYR A 60 10.07 2.89 -3.59
N SER A 61 11.16 2.29 -3.15
CA SER A 61 11.17 0.85 -2.89
C SER A 61 10.35 0.57 -1.62
N GLY A 62 10.07 -0.69 -1.36
CA GLY A 62 9.37 -1.05 -0.12
C GLY A 62 10.13 -0.64 1.11
N ARG A 63 11.45 -0.75 1.06
CA ARG A 63 12.29 -0.32 2.18
C ARG A 63 12.16 1.19 2.41
N GLN A 64 12.17 1.97 1.33
CA GLN A 64 12.02 3.41 1.45
C GLN A 64 10.64 3.78 1.99
N VAL A 65 9.60 3.06 1.58
CA VAL A 65 8.25 3.28 2.12
C VAL A 65 8.24 2.98 3.62
N GLN A 66 8.87 1.88 4.03
CA GLN A 66 8.92 1.51 5.43
C GLN A 66 9.59 2.62 6.27
N LEU A 67 10.70 3.15 5.77
CA LEU A 67 11.38 4.24 6.47
C LEU A 67 10.52 5.50 6.50
N ALA A 68 9.78 5.77 5.43
CA ALA A 68 8.87 6.92 5.40
C ALA A 68 7.76 6.75 6.44
N HIS A 69 7.20 5.54 6.57
CA HIS A 69 6.18 5.30 7.58
C HIS A 69 6.71 5.57 8.98
N ILE A 70 7.95 5.16 9.25
CA ILE A 70 8.57 5.42 10.55
C ILE A 70 8.70 6.92 10.78
N GLU A 71 9.12 7.65 9.74
CA GLU A 71 9.28 9.09 9.85
C GLU A 71 7.95 9.79 10.10
N MET A 72 6.90 9.35 9.37
CA MET A 72 5.56 9.89 9.55
C MET A 72 5.05 9.67 10.97
N SER A 73 5.39 8.53 11.57
CA SER A 73 4.91 8.18 12.89
C SER A 73 5.48 9.06 14.00
N LYS A 74 6.51 9.83 13.70
CA LYS A 74 7.11 10.71 14.70
C LYS A 74 6.28 11.95 14.95
N LYS A 75 5.28 12.21 14.12
CA LYS A 75 4.45 13.40 14.27
C LYS A 75 3.03 13.03 14.65
N SER A 76 2.48 13.78 15.57
CA SER A 76 1.11 13.63 15.97
C SER A 76 0.24 14.34 14.97
N LYS A 77 -0.82 13.70 14.54
CA LYS A 77 -1.70 14.29 13.57
C LYS A 77 -3.08 13.67 13.65
N ILE A 78 -4.10 14.50 13.46
CA ILE A 78 -5.45 14.00 13.32
C ILE A 78 -5.67 13.79 11.85
N PHE A 79 -6.08 12.59 11.47
CA PHE A 79 -6.25 12.25 10.07
C PHE A 79 -7.66 12.50 9.61
N ASP A 80 -7.80 13.14 8.45
CA ASP A 80 -9.09 13.33 7.84
C ASP A 80 -9.67 11.99 7.42
N THR A 81 -10.97 11.91 7.37
CA THR A 81 -11.63 10.71 6.91
C THR A 81 -11.38 10.54 5.42
N ILE A 82 -10.99 9.34 5.04
CA ILE A 82 -10.83 8.98 3.65
C ILE A 82 -12.13 8.32 3.21
N ILE A 83 -12.69 8.80 2.11
CA ILE A 83 -13.91 8.21 1.58
C ILE A 83 -13.55 6.96 0.80
N LEU A 84 -14.14 5.84 1.21
CA LEU A 84 -13.83 4.56 0.58
C LEU A 84 -14.53 4.45 -0.77
N PRO A 85 -13.78 4.20 -1.85
CA PRO A 85 -14.42 4.01 -3.15
C PRO A 85 -15.17 2.69 -3.18
N VAL A 86 -16.24 2.64 -3.94
CA VAL A 86 -17.01 1.41 -4.10
C VAL A 86 -16.17 0.37 -4.84
N ASN A 87 -15.52 0.81 -5.91
CA ASN A 87 -14.66 -0.06 -6.69
C ASN A 87 -13.22 0.13 -6.25
N ARG A 88 -12.57 -0.93 -5.83
CA ARG A 88 -11.21 -0.88 -5.31
C ARG A 88 -10.16 -1.37 -6.28
N GLY A 89 -10.46 -1.34 -7.57
CA GLY A 89 -9.52 -1.75 -8.60
C GLY A 89 -9.84 -3.13 -9.15
N LYS A 90 -9.29 -3.42 -10.31
CA LYS A 90 -9.57 -4.67 -11.00
C LYS A 90 -8.70 -5.82 -10.56
N ILE A 91 -7.52 -5.53 -10.07
CA ILE A 91 -6.59 -6.57 -9.67
C ILE A 91 -6.75 -6.80 -8.18
N THR A 92 -6.85 -8.06 -7.78
CA THR A 92 -6.94 -8.42 -6.38
C THR A 92 -5.83 -9.40 -6.05
N ILE A 93 -5.72 -9.73 -4.78
CA ILE A 93 -4.70 -10.65 -4.34
C ILE A 93 -4.83 -12.01 -5.05
N LYS A 94 -6.03 -12.36 -5.47
CA LYS A 94 -6.25 -13.61 -6.18
C LYS A 94 -5.46 -13.66 -7.49
N GLU A 95 -5.54 -12.60 -8.29
CA GLU A 95 -4.80 -12.54 -9.53
C GLU A 95 -3.31 -12.58 -9.28
N VAL A 96 -2.86 -11.94 -8.21
CA VAL A 96 -1.44 -11.90 -7.90
C VAL A 96 -0.92 -13.28 -7.54
N ILE A 97 -1.64 -13.98 -6.66
CA ILE A 97 -1.16 -15.30 -6.20
C ILE A 97 -1.24 -16.35 -7.31
N GLU A 98 -2.10 -16.13 -8.28
CA GLU A 98 -2.23 -17.05 -9.42
C GLU A 98 -1.18 -16.79 -10.49
N THR A 99 -0.46 -15.69 -10.40
CA THR A 99 0.61 -15.38 -11.36
C THR A 99 1.86 -16.18 -10.96
N PRO A 100 2.59 -16.75 -11.92
CA PRO A 100 3.79 -17.54 -11.59
C PRO A 100 4.79 -16.74 -10.79
N GLU A 101 5.44 -17.39 -9.83
CA GLU A 101 6.44 -16.74 -8.98
C GLU A 101 7.60 -16.19 -9.79
N GLY A 102 8.24 -15.18 -9.25
CA GLY A 102 9.38 -14.56 -9.87
C GLY A 102 9.01 -13.22 -10.47
N ILE A 103 9.67 -12.86 -11.55
CA ILE A 103 9.50 -11.55 -12.17
C ILE A 103 8.04 -11.27 -12.52
N GLU A 104 7.33 -12.27 -12.99
CA GLU A 104 5.94 -12.07 -13.38
C GLU A 104 5.06 -11.72 -12.19
N ARG A 105 5.23 -12.42 -11.08
CA ARG A 105 4.43 -12.13 -9.88
C ARG A 105 4.82 -10.78 -9.30
N ASP A 106 6.12 -10.47 -9.29
CA ASP A 106 6.57 -9.19 -8.76
C ASP A 106 5.98 -8.05 -9.58
N GLU A 107 5.93 -8.20 -10.89
CA GLU A 107 5.30 -7.20 -11.74
C GLU A 107 3.81 -7.11 -11.48
N MET A 108 3.15 -8.24 -11.23
CA MET A 108 1.72 -8.23 -10.93
C MET A 108 1.44 -7.52 -9.60
N ILE A 109 2.34 -7.66 -8.62
CA ILE A 109 2.20 -6.92 -7.37
C ILE A 109 2.24 -5.42 -7.67
N HIS A 110 3.15 -5.00 -8.54
CA HIS A 110 3.26 -3.60 -8.92
C HIS A 110 1.97 -3.11 -9.62
N GLN A 111 1.44 -3.91 -10.54
CA GLN A 111 0.20 -3.56 -11.22
C GLN A 111 -0.98 -3.49 -10.25
N TRP A 112 -0.99 -4.37 -9.28
CA TRP A 112 -2.00 -4.36 -8.22
C TRP A 112 -1.94 -3.04 -7.45
N CYS A 113 -0.73 -2.62 -7.07
CA CYS A 113 -0.56 -1.35 -6.36
C CYS A 113 -1.08 -0.19 -7.18
N ILE A 114 -0.78 -0.15 -8.48
CA ILE A 114 -1.26 0.90 -9.36
C ILE A 114 -2.78 0.89 -9.41
N SER A 115 -3.37 -0.29 -9.55
CA SER A 115 -4.82 -0.43 -9.66
C SER A 115 -5.53 0.07 -8.41
N VAL A 116 -5.00 -0.28 -7.23
CA VAL A 116 -5.60 0.15 -5.97
C VAL A 116 -5.44 1.66 -5.78
N TRP A 117 -4.24 2.18 -6.07
CA TRP A 117 -4.01 3.62 -5.93
C TRP A 117 -4.95 4.41 -6.85
N ASP A 118 -5.12 3.95 -8.09
CA ASP A 118 -6.02 4.60 -9.04
C ASP A 118 -7.47 4.57 -8.56
N ALA A 119 -7.86 3.51 -7.87
CA ALA A 119 -9.22 3.42 -7.35
C ALA A 119 -9.53 4.52 -6.35
N TYR A 120 -8.51 5.06 -5.69
CA TYR A 120 -8.69 6.12 -4.71
C TYR A 120 -8.49 7.50 -5.32
N THR A 121 -8.67 7.65 -6.62
CA THR A 121 -8.44 8.93 -7.32
C THR A 121 -9.03 10.14 -6.60
N SER A 122 -10.26 10.04 -6.12
CA SER A 122 -10.92 11.18 -5.51
C SER A 122 -10.28 11.61 -4.20
N GLU A 123 -9.49 10.74 -3.57
CA GLU A 123 -8.87 11.03 -2.29
C GLU A 123 -7.37 11.27 -2.41
N GLN A 124 -6.82 11.18 -3.61
CA GLN A 124 -5.36 11.25 -3.78
C GLN A 124 -4.77 12.56 -3.31
N ASN A 125 -5.39 13.69 -3.63
CA ASN A 125 -4.84 14.98 -3.22
C ASN A 125 -4.75 15.09 -1.71
N LYS A 126 -5.75 14.59 -1.01
CA LYS A 126 -5.76 14.61 0.45
C LYS A 126 -4.59 13.79 0.99
N VAL A 127 -4.38 12.60 0.41
CA VAL A 127 -3.29 11.72 0.85
C VAL A 127 -1.94 12.36 0.55
N ILE A 128 -1.77 12.93 -0.63
CA ILE A 128 -0.51 13.54 -1.03
C ILE A 128 -0.16 14.70 -0.10
N THR A 129 -1.12 15.57 0.17
CA THR A 129 -0.89 16.71 1.05
C THR A 129 -0.51 16.24 2.45
N LEU A 130 -1.23 15.27 2.98
CA LEU A 130 -0.97 14.78 4.32
C LEU A 130 0.39 14.11 4.40
N THR A 131 0.74 13.32 3.39
CA THR A 131 2.04 12.64 3.36
C THR A 131 3.17 13.67 3.32
N SER A 132 3.03 14.69 2.49
CA SER A 132 4.04 15.73 2.39
C SER A 132 4.20 16.46 3.71
N ASP A 133 3.10 16.77 4.37
CA ASP A 133 3.15 17.45 5.66
C ASP A 133 3.84 16.59 6.72
N LEU A 134 3.53 15.31 6.75
CA LEU A 134 4.11 14.44 7.76
C LEU A 134 5.58 14.16 7.52
N LEU A 135 5.99 14.05 6.26
CA LEU A 135 7.38 13.84 5.96
C LEU A 135 8.19 15.13 6.01
N GLN A 136 7.51 16.31 5.74
CA GLN A 136 8.08 17.57 5.85
C GLN A 136 9.45 17.68 5.53
N LYS A 137 9.76 17.55 4.36
CA LYS A 137 11.03 17.72 3.98
C LYS A 137 11.35 19.09 4.07
N ARG A 138 12.33 19.45 4.76
CA ARG A 138 12.65 20.66 4.89
C ARG A 138 13.37 20.94 3.85
N ILE A 139 13.16 21.49 3.06
CA ILE A 139 13.88 21.76 1.97
C ILE A 139 14.68 22.90 2.01
#